data_23af764b51ef3521fe332f31a3bb245b
#
_entry.id   23af764b51ef3521fe332f31a3bb245b
#
_cell.length_a   1.000
_cell.length_b   1.000
_cell.length_c   1.000
_cell.angle_alpha   90.00
_cell.angle_beta   90.00
_cell.angle_gamma   90.00
#
_symmetry.space_group_name_H-M   'P 1'
#
loop_
_entity.id
_entity.type
_entity.pdbx_description
1 polymer ?
#
loop_
_entity_poly.entity_id
_entity_poly.type
_entity_poly.pdbx_seq_one_letter_code
_entity_poly.pdbx_strand_id
1 'polypeptide(L)'
;MSTSSNQPLQPHIALFPSAGMGHLTPFLRVAAMLDAHNVNVTLITPQPTLSAAESDTIDSFFAIHPQIKRLDFHVIPYNPPTPDDPFFIQWEATNRSLHLLPPLISSSSPPLTAFFSDFSMATNMIPITDGLGIPNFILLTTSARFLSVMAYSPFLSSPEISNTNMNHITIPGLTSNIPKSSIPPPLLRPGKSLFASTLASNILSFSKVKGILLNSFEFFESETITAFNNDQVQQGFPPVLPIGPISPYGLVQDHHPLPWLNEQPAKSVLYVSFGSRTALSKDQIKALAEGLDRSGHRFLWVLKGGKVDKEDKEELDELLGHSFLERTRNKGIVVKGWVSQEDILQHPAVGGFVSHCGWNSVMEAALHGVPVLAWPLHGDQRINAELVEKSGLGLWEREWGWGGEKLIDGEEIAEKIKVVMEDEVLRGKACNVGKEARRAVQKDGGSEKVLAQVINSLKPKE
;
A
#
# COMPACT_ATOMS: atom_id res chain seq x y z
N MET A 1 5.65 -9.28 -52.71
CA MET A 1 6.43 -9.89 -51.62
C MET A 1 6.25 -8.99 -50.43
N SER A 2 5.33 -9.35 -49.56
CA SER A 2 5.09 -8.63 -48.32
C SER A 2 6.15 -9.07 -47.31
N THR A 3 7.04 -8.16 -46.97
CA THR A 3 7.96 -8.34 -45.84
C THR A 3 7.13 -8.30 -44.59
N SER A 4 6.77 -9.47 -44.06
CA SER A 4 6.25 -9.58 -42.69
C SER A 4 7.41 -9.10 -41.80
N SER A 5 7.25 -7.92 -41.21
CA SER A 5 8.11 -7.45 -40.14
C SER A 5 7.96 -8.42 -38.97
N ASN A 6 8.97 -9.28 -38.76
CA ASN A 6 9.09 -10.07 -37.53
C ASN A 6 9.36 -9.08 -36.38
N GLN A 7 8.31 -8.42 -35.87
CA GLN A 7 8.42 -7.77 -34.56
C GLN A 7 8.56 -8.89 -33.52
N PRO A 8 9.55 -8.80 -32.62
CA PRO A 8 9.68 -9.77 -31.57
C PRO A 8 8.36 -9.83 -30.76
N LEU A 9 7.90 -11.05 -30.49
CA LEU A 9 6.68 -11.26 -29.72
C LEU A 9 6.80 -10.57 -28.36
N GLN A 10 5.89 -9.64 -28.10
CA GLN A 10 5.83 -8.90 -26.83
C GLN A 10 5.37 -9.82 -25.71
N PRO A 11 5.91 -9.70 -24.49
CA PRO A 11 5.35 -10.39 -23.32
C PRO A 11 3.88 -10.04 -23.13
N HIS A 12 3.10 -10.99 -22.62
CA HIS A 12 1.72 -10.76 -22.21
C HIS A 12 1.57 -11.14 -20.73
N ILE A 13 1.30 -10.16 -19.88
CA ILE A 13 1.24 -10.33 -18.44
C ILE A 13 -0.19 -10.12 -17.96
N ALA A 14 -0.71 -11.07 -17.20
CA ALA A 14 -1.95 -10.90 -16.47
C ALA A 14 -1.67 -10.41 -15.05
N LEU A 15 -2.44 -9.42 -14.57
CA LEU A 15 -2.37 -8.89 -13.22
C LEU A 15 -3.70 -9.16 -12.51
N PHE A 16 -3.63 -9.65 -11.27
CA PHE A 16 -4.82 -9.94 -10.48
C PHE A 16 -4.67 -9.38 -9.05
N PRO A 17 -5.21 -8.16 -8.78
CA PRO A 17 -5.27 -7.61 -7.44
C PRO A 17 -6.27 -8.35 -6.54
N SER A 18 -6.05 -8.29 -5.24
CA SER A 18 -7.04 -8.61 -4.23
C SER A 18 -7.99 -7.42 -4.01
N ALA A 19 -8.99 -7.59 -3.13
CA ALA A 19 -9.94 -6.55 -2.76
C ALA A 19 -9.28 -5.40 -1.98
N GLY A 20 -9.82 -4.20 -2.10
CA GLY A 20 -9.44 -3.00 -1.37
C GLY A 20 -8.43 -2.13 -2.11
N MET A 21 -8.59 -0.80 -1.96
CA MET A 21 -7.75 0.21 -2.63
C MET A 21 -6.25 0.02 -2.34
N GLY A 22 -5.89 -0.50 -1.15
CA GLY A 22 -4.49 -0.78 -0.78
C GLY A 22 -3.82 -1.82 -1.67
N HIS A 23 -4.60 -2.76 -2.21
CA HIS A 23 -4.16 -3.79 -3.14
C HIS A 23 -4.38 -3.38 -4.60
N LEU A 24 -5.52 -2.78 -4.91
CA LEU A 24 -5.88 -2.38 -6.27
C LEU A 24 -4.90 -1.33 -6.84
N THR A 25 -4.66 -0.24 -6.11
CA THR A 25 -3.84 0.88 -6.60
C THR A 25 -2.44 0.48 -7.08
N PRO A 26 -1.64 -0.33 -6.36
CA PRO A 26 -0.35 -0.78 -6.87
C PRO A 26 -0.45 -1.61 -8.15
N PHE A 27 -1.50 -2.41 -8.31
CA PHE A 27 -1.71 -3.21 -9.51
C PHE A 27 -2.05 -2.36 -10.72
N LEU A 28 -2.88 -1.33 -10.57
CA LEU A 28 -3.17 -0.36 -11.63
C LEU A 28 -1.89 0.37 -12.06
N ARG A 29 -1.07 0.79 -11.10
CA ARG A 29 0.20 1.48 -11.36
C ARG A 29 1.18 0.57 -12.10
N VAL A 30 1.33 -0.70 -11.68
CA VAL A 30 2.18 -1.68 -12.38
C VAL A 30 1.64 -1.96 -13.78
N ALA A 31 0.32 -2.08 -13.96
CA ALA A 31 -0.28 -2.26 -15.27
C ALA A 31 0.10 -1.12 -16.23
N ALA A 32 -0.01 0.13 -15.79
CA ALA A 32 0.40 1.30 -16.57
C ALA A 32 1.90 1.35 -16.84
N MET A 33 2.75 0.96 -15.86
CA MET A 33 4.20 0.86 -16.04
C MET A 33 4.56 -0.19 -17.09
N LEU A 34 3.94 -1.37 -17.06
CA LEU A 34 4.16 -2.43 -18.06
C LEU A 34 3.72 -1.98 -19.46
N ASP A 35 2.58 -1.33 -19.55
CA ASP A 35 2.09 -0.76 -20.80
C ASP A 35 3.07 0.26 -21.40
N ALA A 36 3.61 1.16 -20.57
CA ALA A 36 4.66 2.12 -20.98
C ALA A 36 5.95 1.43 -21.48
N HIS A 37 6.20 0.18 -21.07
CA HIS A 37 7.29 -0.66 -21.59
C HIS A 37 6.88 -1.53 -22.79
N ASN A 38 5.74 -1.25 -23.42
CA ASN A 38 5.20 -2.00 -24.56
C ASN A 38 4.95 -3.48 -24.24
N VAL A 39 4.54 -3.81 -23.03
CA VAL A 39 4.09 -5.14 -22.61
C VAL A 39 2.57 -5.24 -22.83
N ASN A 40 2.10 -6.35 -23.41
CA ASN A 40 0.66 -6.63 -23.44
C ASN A 40 0.16 -6.90 -22.01
N VAL A 41 -0.88 -6.22 -21.58
CA VAL A 41 -1.38 -6.33 -20.22
C VAL A 41 -2.85 -6.74 -20.22
N THR A 42 -3.18 -7.74 -19.40
CA THR A 42 -4.56 -8.06 -19.02
C THR A 42 -4.72 -7.78 -17.51
N LEU A 43 -5.59 -6.86 -17.16
CA LEU A 43 -5.95 -6.61 -15.75
C LEU A 43 -7.25 -7.36 -15.44
N ILE A 44 -7.16 -8.27 -14.47
CA ILE A 44 -8.30 -9.06 -13.99
C ILE A 44 -8.92 -8.34 -12.80
N THR A 45 -10.21 -8.00 -12.88
CA THR A 45 -10.92 -7.23 -11.86
C THR A 45 -12.00 -8.09 -11.21
N PRO A 46 -11.89 -8.40 -9.89
CA PRO A 46 -12.96 -9.08 -9.17
C PRO A 46 -14.28 -8.29 -9.21
N GLN A 47 -15.38 -8.97 -9.51
CA GLN A 47 -16.71 -8.38 -9.57
C GLN A 47 -17.70 -9.14 -8.65
N PRO A 48 -18.52 -8.47 -7.84
CA PRO A 48 -18.52 -7.00 -7.66
C PRO A 48 -17.24 -6.50 -6.98
N THR A 49 -16.95 -5.21 -7.12
CA THR A 49 -15.90 -4.52 -6.36
C THR A 49 -16.30 -4.38 -4.89
N LEU A 50 -15.34 -4.13 -4.01
CA LEU A 50 -15.59 -3.91 -2.59
C LEU A 50 -16.37 -2.60 -2.34
N SER A 51 -16.16 -1.58 -3.19
CA SER A 51 -16.75 -0.25 -3.02
C SER A 51 -16.99 0.45 -4.36
N ALA A 52 -17.88 1.44 -4.35
CA ALA A 52 -18.09 2.33 -5.48
C ALA A 52 -16.78 3.04 -5.88
N ALA A 53 -15.97 3.46 -4.90
CA ALA A 53 -14.68 4.10 -5.16
C ALA A 53 -13.70 3.18 -5.92
N GLU A 54 -13.71 1.87 -5.67
CA GLU A 54 -12.92 0.92 -6.45
C GLU A 54 -13.44 0.83 -7.89
N SER A 55 -14.77 0.74 -8.07
CA SER A 55 -15.38 0.69 -9.40
C SER A 55 -15.02 1.93 -10.21
N ASP A 56 -15.22 3.12 -9.64
CA ASP A 56 -14.91 4.40 -10.28
C ASP A 56 -13.42 4.51 -10.64
N THR A 57 -12.54 4.02 -9.77
CA THR A 57 -11.08 4.01 -10.01
C THR A 57 -10.72 3.08 -11.16
N ILE A 58 -11.32 1.88 -11.23
CA ILE A 58 -11.12 0.92 -12.31
C ILE A 58 -11.62 1.50 -13.64
N ASP A 59 -12.82 2.06 -13.66
CA ASP A 59 -13.41 2.62 -14.88
C ASP A 59 -12.61 3.81 -15.40
N SER A 60 -12.18 4.71 -14.51
CA SER A 60 -11.28 5.82 -14.83
C SER A 60 -9.94 5.34 -15.39
N PHE A 61 -9.35 4.28 -14.79
CA PHE A 61 -8.12 3.68 -15.28
C PHE A 61 -8.24 3.18 -16.72
N PHE A 62 -9.28 2.42 -17.04
CA PHE A 62 -9.47 1.90 -18.40
C PHE A 62 -9.83 2.99 -19.41
N ALA A 63 -10.45 4.08 -18.99
CA ALA A 63 -10.69 5.24 -19.85
C ALA A 63 -9.38 5.90 -20.31
N ILE A 64 -8.35 5.88 -19.44
CA ILE A 64 -7.02 6.46 -19.74
C ILE A 64 -6.11 5.45 -20.47
N HIS A 65 -6.23 4.15 -20.14
CA HIS A 65 -5.43 3.07 -20.68
C HIS A 65 -6.26 2.08 -21.51
N PRO A 66 -6.88 2.52 -22.64
CA PRO A 66 -7.78 1.66 -23.42
C PRO A 66 -7.09 0.47 -24.09
N GLN A 67 -5.75 0.47 -24.19
CA GLN A 67 -4.93 -0.62 -24.71
C GLN A 67 -4.73 -1.76 -23.71
N ILE A 68 -4.93 -1.52 -22.42
CA ILE A 68 -4.89 -2.56 -21.40
C ILE A 68 -6.21 -3.36 -21.44
N LYS A 69 -6.09 -4.66 -21.58
CA LYS A 69 -7.26 -5.54 -21.65
C LYS A 69 -7.91 -5.68 -20.28
N ARG A 70 -9.20 -5.36 -20.18
CA ARG A 70 -10.03 -5.62 -19.00
C ARG A 70 -10.57 -7.04 -19.05
N LEU A 71 -10.46 -7.76 -17.92
CA LEU A 71 -11.09 -9.08 -17.72
C LEU A 71 -11.86 -9.05 -16.40
N ASP A 72 -13.18 -8.90 -16.47
CA ASP A 72 -14.03 -8.96 -15.29
C ASP A 72 -14.15 -10.41 -14.80
N PHE A 73 -13.81 -10.62 -13.53
CA PHE A 73 -13.86 -11.92 -12.87
C PHE A 73 -15.00 -11.95 -11.84
N HIS A 74 -16.11 -12.58 -12.22
CA HIS A 74 -17.29 -12.65 -11.34
C HIS A 74 -17.07 -13.68 -10.24
N VAL A 75 -16.98 -13.19 -9.00
CA VAL A 75 -16.80 -14.05 -7.82
C VAL A 75 -18.13 -14.62 -7.35
N ILE A 76 -18.06 -15.83 -6.79
CA ILE A 76 -19.21 -16.46 -6.11
C ILE A 76 -19.40 -15.75 -4.76
N PRO A 77 -20.57 -15.18 -4.46
CA PRO A 77 -20.82 -14.51 -3.20
C PRO A 77 -20.52 -15.42 -1.99
N TYR A 78 -19.84 -14.88 -1.00
CA TYR A 78 -19.59 -15.57 0.26
C TYR A 78 -20.36 -14.89 1.39
N ASN A 79 -21.18 -15.68 2.09
CA ASN A 79 -21.94 -15.22 3.25
C ASN A 79 -21.38 -15.93 4.51
N PRO A 80 -20.55 -15.26 5.32
CA PRO A 80 -20.03 -15.84 6.54
C PRO A 80 -21.15 -16.07 7.58
N PRO A 81 -21.00 -17.08 8.47
CA PRO A 81 -21.99 -17.36 9.51
C PRO A 81 -22.11 -16.24 10.55
N THR A 82 -21.06 -15.44 10.69
CA THR A 82 -21.03 -14.23 11.54
C THR A 82 -20.65 -13.03 10.69
N PRO A 83 -21.21 -11.83 10.93
CA PRO A 83 -20.78 -10.62 10.24
C PRO A 83 -19.28 -10.41 10.40
N ASP A 84 -18.61 -10.13 9.29
CA ASP A 84 -17.18 -9.83 9.22
C ASP A 84 -16.94 -8.51 8.47
N ASP A 85 -15.71 -8.05 8.46
CA ASP A 85 -15.31 -6.87 7.66
C ASP A 85 -15.58 -7.15 6.17
N PRO A 86 -16.26 -6.25 5.44
CA PRO A 86 -16.55 -6.40 4.02
C PRO A 86 -15.31 -6.76 3.17
N PHE A 87 -14.14 -6.24 3.55
CA PHE A 87 -12.87 -6.60 2.90
C PHE A 87 -12.58 -8.10 3.00
N PHE A 88 -12.72 -8.70 4.18
CA PHE A 88 -12.46 -10.14 4.35
C PHE A 88 -13.51 -10.99 3.66
N ILE A 89 -14.77 -10.54 3.62
CA ILE A 89 -15.84 -11.22 2.89
C ILE A 89 -15.51 -11.27 1.39
N GLN A 90 -15.16 -10.14 0.80
CA GLN A 90 -14.83 -10.06 -0.62
C GLN A 90 -13.53 -10.81 -0.97
N TRP A 91 -12.52 -10.67 -0.11
CA TRP A 91 -11.27 -11.41 -0.25
C TRP A 91 -11.49 -12.93 -0.22
N GLU A 92 -12.30 -13.42 0.72
CA GLU A 92 -12.62 -14.85 0.82
C GLU A 92 -13.47 -15.32 -0.37
N ALA A 93 -14.45 -14.52 -0.81
CA ALA A 93 -15.24 -14.79 -2.01
C ALA A 93 -14.34 -14.93 -3.24
N THR A 94 -13.37 -14.03 -3.41
CA THR A 94 -12.39 -14.08 -4.50
C THR A 94 -11.56 -15.37 -4.44
N ASN A 95 -10.98 -15.68 -3.27
CA ASN A 95 -10.17 -16.89 -3.09
C ASN A 95 -10.94 -18.19 -3.40
N ARG A 96 -12.19 -18.28 -2.94
CA ARG A 96 -13.07 -19.46 -3.23
C ARG A 96 -13.43 -19.57 -4.69
N SER A 97 -13.45 -18.48 -5.42
CA SER A 97 -13.84 -18.44 -6.84
C SER A 97 -12.69 -18.69 -7.80
N LEU A 98 -11.42 -18.73 -7.34
CA LEU A 98 -10.25 -18.86 -8.21
C LEU A 98 -10.26 -20.11 -9.12
N HIS A 99 -10.94 -21.18 -8.74
CA HIS A 99 -11.13 -22.36 -9.56
C HIS A 99 -11.87 -22.11 -10.89
N LEU A 100 -12.57 -20.96 -11.01
CA LEU A 100 -13.25 -20.52 -12.23
C LEU A 100 -12.32 -19.76 -13.19
N LEU A 101 -11.11 -19.39 -12.76
CA LEU A 101 -10.19 -18.55 -13.54
C LEU A 101 -9.52 -19.27 -14.70
N PRO A 102 -9.12 -20.59 -14.63
CA PRO A 102 -8.35 -21.26 -15.67
C PRO A 102 -8.94 -21.13 -17.08
N PRO A 103 -10.24 -21.38 -17.35
CA PRO A 103 -10.78 -21.26 -18.71
C PRO A 103 -10.71 -19.82 -19.25
N LEU A 104 -10.78 -18.80 -18.39
CA LEU A 104 -10.73 -17.40 -18.79
C LEU A 104 -9.33 -16.99 -19.24
N ILE A 105 -8.29 -17.42 -18.52
CA ILE A 105 -6.90 -17.04 -18.82
C ILE A 105 -6.27 -17.95 -19.90
N SER A 106 -6.70 -19.22 -20.02
CA SER A 106 -6.21 -20.13 -21.06
C SER A 106 -6.61 -19.68 -22.47
N SER A 107 -7.71 -18.92 -22.61
CA SER A 107 -8.19 -18.40 -23.89
C SER A 107 -7.53 -17.06 -24.28
N SER A 108 -6.55 -16.59 -23.53
CA SER A 108 -5.89 -15.30 -23.79
C SER A 108 -5.13 -15.33 -25.12
N SER A 109 -5.32 -14.26 -25.90
CA SER A 109 -4.61 -14.05 -27.16
C SER A 109 -4.01 -12.63 -27.17
N PRO A 110 -2.67 -12.52 -27.32
CA PRO A 110 -1.66 -13.59 -27.33
C PRO A 110 -1.64 -14.40 -26.00
N PRO A 111 -1.01 -15.59 -25.98
CA PRO A 111 -0.89 -16.37 -24.75
C PRO A 111 -0.15 -15.62 -23.65
N LEU A 112 -0.52 -15.87 -22.40
CA LEU A 112 0.13 -15.27 -21.23
C LEU A 112 1.56 -15.81 -21.08
N THR A 113 2.52 -14.92 -20.87
CA THR A 113 3.92 -15.24 -20.59
C THR A 113 4.24 -15.19 -19.10
N ALA A 114 3.43 -14.49 -18.31
CA ALA A 114 3.52 -14.44 -16.86
C ALA A 114 2.20 -14.01 -16.22
N PHE A 115 2.12 -14.26 -14.91
CA PHE A 115 1.02 -13.86 -14.06
C PHE A 115 1.56 -13.11 -12.83
N PHE A 116 1.01 -11.93 -12.54
CA PHE A 116 1.34 -11.17 -11.32
C PHE A 116 0.13 -11.21 -10.41
N SER A 117 0.24 -11.94 -9.29
CA SER A 117 -0.85 -12.13 -8.34
C SER A 117 -0.58 -11.39 -7.03
N ASP A 118 -1.67 -11.02 -6.36
CA ASP A 118 -1.58 -10.48 -5.01
C ASP A 118 -1.10 -11.54 -4.01
N PHE A 119 -0.28 -11.13 -3.04
CA PHE A 119 0.29 -12.02 -2.03
C PHE A 119 -0.76 -12.75 -1.19
N SER A 120 -1.94 -12.15 -1.03
CA SER A 120 -3.02 -12.70 -0.22
C SER A 120 -3.75 -13.91 -0.87
N MET A 121 -3.48 -14.17 -2.15
CA MET A 121 -4.11 -15.26 -2.92
C MET A 121 -3.13 -16.38 -3.29
N ALA A 122 -1.88 -16.33 -2.86
CA ALA A 122 -0.80 -17.19 -3.33
C ALA A 122 -1.11 -18.70 -3.24
N THR A 123 -1.64 -19.16 -2.11
CA THR A 123 -1.95 -20.59 -1.88
C THR A 123 -2.87 -21.17 -2.94
N ASN A 124 -3.88 -20.40 -3.37
CA ASN A 124 -4.87 -20.85 -4.33
C ASN A 124 -4.48 -20.55 -5.78
N MET A 125 -3.72 -19.46 -6.00
CA MET A 125 -3.34 -18.99 -7.33
C MET A 125 -2.17 -19.75 -7.93
N ILE A 126 -1.16 -20.10 -7.11
CA ILE A 126 0.05 -20.78 -7.59
C ILE A 126 -0.27 -22.12 -8.26
N PRO A 127 -1.10 -23.02 -7.69
CA PRO A 127 -1.46 -24.28 -8.37
C PRO A 127 -2.15 -24.07 -9.72
N ILE A 128 -2.92 -23.00 -9.88
CA ILE A 128 -3.59 -22.66 -11.13
C ILE A 128 -2.56 -22.28 -12.21
N THR A 129 -1.66 -21.35 -11.87
CA THR A 129 -0.63 -20.90 -12.82
C THR A 129 0.36 -22.00 -13.15
N ASP A 130 0.75 -22.84 -12.18
CA ASP A 130 1.60 -24.02 -12.41
C ASP A 130 0.93 -25.03 -13.34
N GLY A 131 -0.35 -25.33 -13.13
CA GLY A 131 -1.12 -26.24 -13.98
C GLY A 131 -1.25 -25.75 -15.43
N LEU A 132 -1.14 -24.46 -15.67
CA LEU A 132 -1.17 -23.84 -16.99
C LEU A 132 0.24 -23.57 -17.56
N GLY A 133 1.30 -23.86 -16.81
CA GLY A 133 2.68 -23.59 -17.20
C GLY A 133 3.01 -22.10 -17.26
N ILE A 134 2.27 -21.24 -16.56
CA ILE A 134 2.45 -19.80 -16.56
C ILE A 134 3.31 -19.39 -15.34
N PRO A 135 4.49 -18.78 -15.54
CA PRO A 135 5.29 -18.25 -14.42
C PRO A 135 4.50 -17.26 -13.57
N ASN A 136 4.49 -17.45 -12.24
CA ASN A 136 3.82 -16.54 -11.32
C ASN A 136 4.85 -15.70 -10.54
N PHE A 137 4.55 -14.41 -10.40
CA PHE A 137 5.22 -13.46 -9.52
C PHE A 137 4.21 -12.93 -8.51
N ILE A 138 4.66 -12.72 -7.30
CA ILE A 138 3.85 -12.04 -6.29
C ILE A 138 4.12 -10.53 -6.38
N LEU A 139 3.07 -9.72 -6.55
CA LEU A 139 3.18 -8.28 -6.31
C LEU A 139 2.87 -8.02 -4.84
N LEU A 140 3.90 -7.58 -4.11
CA LEU A 140 3.80 -7.32 -2.69
C LEU A 140 3.38 -5.86 -2.44
N THR A 141 2.25 -5.69 -1.79
CA THR A 141 1.62 -4.39 -1.51
C THR A 141 1.91 -3.87 -0.10
N THR A 142 2.97 -4.39 0.53
CA THR A 142 3.48 -3.98 1.84
C THR A 142 5.01 -3.93 1.83
N SER A 143 5.65 -3.57 2.96
CA SER A 143 7.10 -3.45 3.08
C SER A 143 7.82 -4.81 3.07
N ALA A 144 9.09 -4.84 2.66
CA ALA A 144 9.97 -6.00 2.81
C ALA A 144 10.12 -6.36 4.29
N ARG A 145 10.16 -5.36 5.17
CA ARG A 145 10.24 -5.60 6.61
C ARG A 145 8.99 -6.32 7.14
N PHE A 146 7.80 -5.99 6.66
CA PHE A 146 6.60 -6.76 7.01
C PHE A 146 6.58 -8.14 6.35
N LEU A 147 7.14 -8.29 5.15
CA LEU A 147 7.37 -9.60 4.52
C LEU A 147 8.22 -10.50 5.43
N SER A 148 9.24 -9.96 6.12
CA SER A 148 10.04 -10.75 7.07
C SER A 148 9.21 -11.23 8.27
N VAL A 149 8.29 -10.39 8.76
CA VAL A 149 7.33 -10.79 9.81
C VAL A 149 6.39 -11.89 9.31
N MET A 150 5.91 -11.75 8.07
CA MET A 150 5.06 -12.79 7.45
C MET A 150 5.82 -14.10 7.26
N ALA A 151 7.05 -14.06 6.78
CA ALA A 151 7.89 -15.26 6.61
C ALA A 151 8.16 -15.98 7.95
N TYR A 152 8.26 -15.22 9.02
CA TYR A 152 8.46 -15.74 10.37
C TYR A 152 7.14 -16.08 11.09
N SER A 153 5.98 -15.76 10.53
CA SER A 153 4.67 -15.93 11.18
C SER A 153 4.35 -17.36 11.63
N PRO A 154 4.78 -18.45 10.95
CA PRO A 154 4.56 -19.80 11.44
C PRO A 154 5.22 -20.07 12.82
N PHE A 155 6.26 -19.33 13.16
CA PHE A 155 7.01 -19.46 14.41
C PHE A 155 6.52 -18.51 15.51
N LEU A 156 5.79 -17.44 15.17
CA LEU A 156 5.32 -16.42 16.12
C LEU A 156 4.39 -16.97 17.21
N SER A 157 3.73 -18.09 16.95
CA SER A 157 2.84 -18.77 17.91
C SER A 157 3.53 -19.85 18.74
N SER A 158 4.83 -20.05 18.54
CA SER A 158 5.58 -21.05 19.31
C SER A 158 5.57 -20.70 20.81
N PRO A 159 5.59 -21.70 21.70
CA PRO A 159 5.66 -21.46 23.15
C PRO A 159 6.85 -20.59 23.56
N GLU A 160 7.97 -20.70 22.84
CA GLU A 160 9.18 -19.92 23.06
C GLU A 160 8.96 -18.42 22.86
N ILE A 161 8.10 -18.03 21.90
CA ILE A 161 7.79 -16.62 21.60
C ILE A 161 6.54 -16.15 22.35
N SER A 162 5.50 -16.98 22.43
CA SER A 162 4.21 -16.59 23.03
C SER A 162 4.29 -16.45 24.54
N ASN A 163 5.10 -17.27 25.22
CA ASN A 163 5.22 -17.33 26.69
C ASN A 163 6.39 -16.51 27.25
N THR A 164 7.21 -15.88 26.40
CA THR A 164 8.33 -15.07 26.89
C THR A 164 7.90 -13.62 27.11
N ASN A 165 8.47 -13.02 28.19
CA ASN A 165 8.40 -11.58 28.44
C ASN A 165 9.33 -10.77 27.50
N MET A 166 9.68 -11.33 26.33
CA MET A 166 10.53 -10.62 25.39
C MET A 166 9.77 -9.48 24.72
N ASN A 167 10.31 -8.28 24.83
CA ASN A 167 9.74 -7.09 24.22
C ASN A 167 10.03 -7.00 22.72
N HIS A 168 10.99 -7.79 22.22
CA HIS A 168 11.44 -7.77 20.83
C HIS A 168 11.57 -9.19 20.30
N ILE A 169 11.31 -9.34 19.00
CA ILE A 169 11.47 -10.60 18.26
C ILE A 169 12.62 -10.45 17.29
N THR A 170 13.59 -11.37 17.38
CA THR A 170 14.69 -11.48 16.42
C THR A 170 14.22 -12.33 15.24
N ILE A 171 14.30 -11.77 14.05
CA ILE A 171 14.05 -12.48 12.80
C ILE A 171 15.41 -12.78 12.16
N PRO A 172 15.71 -14.03 11.82
CA PRO A 172 16.99 -14.38 11.19
C PRO A 172 17.29 -13.51 9.98
N GLY A 173 18.52 -13.05 9.85
CA GLY A 173 18.99 -12.23 8.74
C GLY A 173 18.70 -10.73 8.87
N LEU A 174 17.90 -10.29 9.83
CA LEU A 174 17.70 -8.87 10.10
C LEU A 174 18.62 -8.39 11.22
N THR A 175 19.24 -7.22 11.02
CA THR A 175 20.16 -6.63 12.01
C THR A 175 19.43 -5.96 13.17
N SER A 176 18.16 -5.55 12.95
CA SER A 176 17.33 -4.92 13.98
C SER A 176 16.13 -5.79 14.34
N ASN A 177 15.98 -6.01 15.64
CA ASN A 177 14.85 -6.73 16.20
C ASN A 177 13.53 -5.96 15.97
N ILE A 178 12.44 -6.70 15.83
CA ILE A 178 11.09 -6.12 15.69
C ILE A 178 10.44 -6.07 17.08
N PRO A 179 9.96 -4.91 17.54
CA PRO A 179 9.20 -4.83 18.77
C PRO A 179 7.96 -5.72 18.69
N LYS A 180 7.75 -6.58 19.70
CA LYS A 180 6.57 -7.47 19.76
C LYS A 180 5.26 -6.68 19.68
N SER A 181 5.25 -5.47 20.27
CA SER A 181 4.13 -4.53 20.18
C SER A 181 3.85 -3.99 18.77
N SER A 182 4.80 -4.10 17.83
CA SER A 182 4.63 -3.68 16.44
C SER A 182 4.06 -4.79 15.56
N ILE A 183 4.01 -6.02 16.04
CA ILE A 183 3.44 -7.15 15.31
C ILE A 183 1.92 -7.10 15.45
N PRO A 184 1.17 -7.21 14.35
CA PRO A 184 -0.29 -7.26 14.40
C PRO A 184 -0.77 -8.36 15.36
N PRO A 185 -1.66 -8.05 16.33
CA PRO A 185 -2.10 -9.02 17.32
C PRO A 185 -2.64 -10.35 16.77
N PRO A 186 -3.33 -10.39 15.60
CA PRO A 186 -3.76 -11.66 15.00
C PRO A 186 -2.60 -12.61 14.67
N LEU A 187 -1.42 -12.10 14.30
CA LEU A 187 -0.26 -12.93 13.98
C LEU A 187 0.38 -13.57 15.20
N LEU A 188 0.19 -12.98 16.38
CA LEU A 188 0.66 -13.54 17.66
C LEU A 188 -0.29 -14.65 18.19
N ARG A 189 -1.49 -14.80 17.59
CA ARG A 189 -2.51 -15.78 17.97
C ARG A 189 -3.19 -16.40 16.74
N PRO A 190 -2.46 -17.05 15.83
CA PRO A 190 -2.97 -17.47 14.51
C PRO A 190 -4.14 -18.45 14.60
N GLY A 191 -4.21 -19.31 15.60
CA GLY A 191 -5.32 -20.26 15.76
C GLY A 191 -6.70 -19.63 16.05
N LYS A 192 -6.77 -18.32 16.27
CA LYS A 192 -8.00 -17.56 16.52
C LYS A 192 -8.37 -16.60 15.38
N SER A 193 -7.60 -16.55 14.32
CA SER A 193 -7.79 -15.62 13.20
C SER A 193 -7.63 -16.34 11.85
N LEU A 194 -8.71 -16.36 11.06
CA LEU A 194 -8.68 -16.87 9.69
C LEU A 194 -7.62 -16.13 8.85
N PHE A 195 -7.55 -14.82 9.00
CA PHE A 195 -6.55 -13.99 8.33
C PHE A 195 -5.11 -14.48 8.60
N ALA A 196 -4.75 -14.68 9.87
CA ALA A 196 -3.40 -15.12 10.22
C ALA A 196 -3.07 -16.52 9.71
N SER A 197 -4.03 -17.46 9.76
CA SER A 197 -3.82 -18.81 9.24
C SER A 197 -3.65 -18.82 7.72
N THR A 198 -4.44 -18.02 7.00
CA THR A 198 -4.31 -17.90 5.55
C THR A 198 -3.03 -17.19 5.14
N LEU A 199 -2.63 -16.16 5.88
CA LEU A 199 -1.34 -15.49 5.63
C LEU A 199 -0.16 -16.45 5.78
N ALA A 200 -0.16 -17.26 6.83
CA ALA A 200 0.86 -18.30 7.03
C ALA A 200 0.88 -19.32 5.89
N SER A 201 -0.29 -19.75 5.40
CA SER A 201 -0.40 -20.66 4.26
C SER A 201 0.11 -20.04 2.95
N ASN A 202 -0.21 -18.76 2.71
CA ASN A 202 0.26 -18.04 1.53
C ASN A 202 1.79 -17.93 1.52
N ILE A 203 2.39 -17.56 2.65
CA ILE A 203 3.85 -17.43 2.78
C ILE A 203 4.59 -18.74 2.50
N LEU A 204 4.07 -19.87 2.97
CA LEU A 204 4.65 -21.20 2.68
C LEU A 204 4.62 -21.54 1.18
N SER A 205 3.67 -20.97 0.45
CA SER A 205 3.54 -21.20 -0.99
C SER A 205 4.52 -20.36 -1.83
N PHE A 206 5.11 -19.31 -1.25
CA PHE A 206 5.97 -18.37 -1.99
C PHE A 206 7.22 -19.01 -2.58
N SER A 207 7.76 -20.08 -1.99
CA SER A 207 8.89 -20.82 -2.56
C SER A 207 8.69 -21.31 -4.00
N LYS A 208 7.44 -21.33 -4.48
CA LYS A 208 7.08 -21.80 -5.82
C LYS A 208 6.99 -20.68 -6.86
N VAL A 209 7.01 -19.40 -6.48
CA VAL A 209 6.93 -18.30 -7.43
C VAL A 209 8.30 -17.93 -8.00
N LYS A 210 8.31 -17.22 -9.13
CA LYS A 210 9.55 -16.80 -9.79
C LYS A 210 10.24 -15.63 -9.14
N GLY A 211 9.50 -14.83 -8.36
CA GLY A 211 10.01 -13.68 -7.64
C GLY A 211 8.91 -12.91 -6.95
N ILE A 212 9.30 -12.01 -6.06
CA ILE A 212 8.42 -11.09 -5.35
C ILE A 212 8.73 -9.68 -5.83
N LEU A 213 7.81 -9.09 -6.57
CA LEU A 213 7.86 -7.70 -7.00
C LEU A 213 7.47 -6.82 -5.81
N LEU A 214 8.40 -6.03 -5.34
CA LEU A 214 8.24 -5.21 -4.15
C LEU A 214 8.05 -3.74 -4.52
N ASN A 215 6.94 -3.13 -4.06
CA ASN A 215 6.76 -1.68 -4.14
C ASN A 215 7.63 -0.97 -3.09
N SER A 216 8.93 -1.01 -3.28
CA SER A 216 9.94 -0.33 -2.46
C SER A 216 11.21 -0.12 -3.30
N PHE A 217 12.23 0.50 -2.74
CA PHE A 217 13.50 0.77 -3.41
C PHE A 217 14.68 0.50 -2.48
N GLU A 218 15.83 0.21 -3.08
CA GLU A 218 17.02 -0.28 -2.37
C GLU A 218 17.43 0.63 -1.21
N PHE A 219 17.46 1.95 -1.41
CA PHE A 219 17.85 2.89 -0.34
C PHE A 219 16.95 2.82 0.89
N PHE A 220 15.67 2.53 0.72
CA PHE A 220 14.68 2.55 1.80
C PHE A 220 14.68 1.28 2.65
N GLU A 221 14.92 0.10 2.03
CA GLU A 221 14.85 -1.21 2.69
C GLU A 221 16.03 -2.12 2.34
N SER A 222 17.23 -1.57 2.05
CA SER A 222 18.40 -2.33 1.60
C SER A 222 18.75 -3.51 2.51
N GLU A 223 18.70 -3.30 3.82
CA GLU A 223 18.97 -4.33 4.83
C GLU A 223 18.09 -5.58 4.63
N THR A 224 16.78 -5.35 4.56
CA THR A 224 15.79 -6.42 4.47
C THR A 224 15.81 -7.11 3.09
N ILE A 225 15.92 -6.33 2.01
CA ILE A 225 16.00 -6.86 0.65
C ILE A 225 17.25 -7.75 0.49
N THR A 226 18.39 -7.27 0.98
CA THR A 226 19.65 -8.01 0.96
C THR A 226 19.55 -9.30 1.78
N ALA A 227 18.92 -9.25 2.96
CA ALA A 227 18.75 -10.42 3.83
C ALA A 227 17.91 -11.52 3.14
N PHE A 228 16.84 -11.15 2.44
CA PHE A 228 16.05 -12.10 1.65
C PHE A 228 16.87 -12.71 0.50
N ASN A 229 17.54 -11.88 -0.28
CA ASN A 229 18.24 -12.31 -1.48
C ASN A 229 19.52 -13.11 -1.19
N ASN A 230 20.00 -13.10 0.07
CA ASN A 230 21.12 -13.90 0.56
C ASN A 230 20.68 -15.10 1.43
N ASP A 231 19.42 -15.53 1.34
CA ASP A 231 18.86 -16.66 2.13
C ASP A 231 18.98 -16.50 3.66
N GLN A 232 19.13 -15.27 4.15
CA GLN A 232 19.35 -15.00 5.58
C GLN A 232 18.05 -14.95 6.40
N VAL A 233 16.91 -14.70 5.75
CA VAL A 233 15.58 -14.72 6.39
C VAL A 233 15.00 -16.12 6.36
N GLN A 234 14.99 -16.74 5.18
CA GLN A 234 14.49 -18.10 4.96
C GLN A 234 15.17 -18.70 3.74
N GLN A 235 15.73 -19.89 3.88
CA GLN A 235 16.38 -20.59 2.78
C GLN A 235 15.40 -20.94 1.67
N GLY A 236 15.78 -20.73 0.41
CA GLY A 236 14.98 -21.03 -0.76
C GLY A 236 13.77 -20.09 -0.96
N PHE A 237 13.80 -18.92 -0.31
CA PHE A 237 12.81 -17.89 -0.57
C PHE A 237 13.04 -17.30 -1.98
N PRO A 238 11.99 -16.97 -2.73
CA PRO A 238 12.15 -16.39 -4.06
C PRO A 238 12.82 -15.01 -3.99
N PRO A 239 13.52 -14.56 -5.06
CA PRO A 239 14.18 -13.27 -5.06
C PRO A 239 13.17 -12.15 -4.82
N VAL A 240 13.53 -11.22 -3.93
CA VAL A 240 12.79 -9.98 -3.67
C VAL A 240 13.32 -8.89 -4.59
N LEU A 241 12.47 -8.38 -5.46
CA LEU A 241 12.78 -7.53 -6.59
C LEU A 241 12.17 -6.13 -6.39
N PRO A 242 12.94 -5.15 -5.90
CA PRO A 242 12.43 -3.80 -5.68
C PRO A 242 12.17 -3.08 -7.01
N ILE A 243 10.90 -2.79 -7.30
CA ILE A 243 10.47 -2.08 -8.51
C ILE A 243 9.86 -0.70 -8.22
N GLY A 244 9.84 -0.29 -6.95
CA GLY A 244 9.22 0.96 -6.49
C GLY A 244 10.20 2.09 -6.19
N PRO A 245 9.66 3.21 -5.66
CA PRO A 245 8.23 3.45 -5.47
C PRO A 245 7.48 3.47 -6.80
N ILE A 246 6.39 2.70 -6.87
CA ILE A 246 5.63 2.59 -8.11
C ILE A 246 4.96 3.93 -8.39
N SER A 247 5.38 4.55 -9.50
CA SER A 247 4.90 5.87 -9.91
C SER A 247 3.39 5.86 -10.17
N PRO A 248 2.70 6.96 -9.91
CA PRO A 248 1.31 7.12 -10.32
C PRO A 248 1.23 6.98 -11.84
N TYR A 249 0.22 6.29 -12.31
CA TYR A 249 -0.16 6.34 -13.72
C TYR A 249 -0.92 7.65 -13.93
N GLY A 250 -0.61 8.35 -15.01
CA GLY A 250 -1.18 9.67 -15.32
C GLY A 250 -2.71 9.65 -15.43
N LEU A 251 -3.36 9.57 -14.28
CA LEU A 251 -4.73 10.00 -14.14
C LEU A 251 -4.72 11.52 -14.30
N VAL A 252 -4.69 11.98 -15.54
CA VAL A 252 -5.16 13.33 -15.88
C VAL A 252 -6.67 13.31 -15.66
N GLN A 253 -7.09 13.20 -14.43
CA GLN A 253 -8.37 13.72 -14.04
C GLN A 253 -8.15 15.22 -13.83
N ASP A 254 -9.05 16.05 -14.32
CA ASP A 254 -9.16 17.48 -14.02
C ASP A 254 -9.42 17.76 -12.52
N HIS A 255 -8.93 16.89 -11.66
CA HIS A 255 -8.88 17.10 -10.22
C HIS A 255 -7.59 17.84 -9.92
N HIS A 256 -7.56 19.10 -10.34
CA HIS A 256 -6.59 20.02 -9.80
C HIS A 256 -6.55 19.85 -8.28
N PRO A 257 -5.34 19.73 -7.70
CA PRO A 257 -5.19 19.80 -6.26
C PRO A 257 -6.02 20.99 -5.80
N LEU A 258 -6.89 20.76 -4.84
CA LEU A 258 -7.90 21.72 -4.38
C LEU A 258 -7.41 23.15 -4.63
N PRO A 259 -8.13 24.04 -5.35
CA PRO A 259 -7.63 25.36 -5.76
C PRO A 259 -7.01 26.15 -4.60
N TRP A 260 -7.50 25.86 -3.39
CA TRP A 260 -6.98 26.41 -2.16
C TRP A 260 -5.47 26.14 -1.93
N LEU A 261 -4.93 24.98 -2.33
CA LEU A 261 -3.49 24.69 -2.16
C LEU A 261 -2.62 25.64 -2.97
N ASN A 262 -3.07 26.07 -4.16
CA ASN A 262 -2.34 27.01 -5.01
C ASN A 262 -2.15 28.39 -4.37
N GLU A 263 -3.02 28.74 -3.43
CA GLU A 263 -2.97 30.02 -2.70
C GLU A 263 -2.07 29.98 -1.47
N GLN A 264 -1.56 28.78 -1.11
CA GLN A 264 -0.78 28.61 0.10
C GLN A 264 0.72 28.74 -0.16
N PRO A 265 1.47 29.32 0.81
CA PRO A 265 2.93 29.36 0.74
C PRO A 265 3.54 27.96 0.63
N ALA A 266 4.69 27.86 0.00
CA ALA A 266 5.42 26.60 -0.11
C ALA A 266 5.70 26.00 1.28
N LYS A 267 5.51 24.68 1.41
CA LYS A 267 5.76 23.87 2.62
C LYS A 267 5.01 24.37 3.87
N SER A 268 3.88 25.06 3.71
CA SER A 268 3.12 25.61 4.83
C SER A 268 1.90 24.79 5.24
N VAL A 269 1.52 23.78 4.45
CA VAL A 269 0.31 23.00 4.67
C VAL A 269 0.64 21.62 5.19
N LEU A 270 0.02 21.24 6.29
CA LEU A 270 -0.01 19.87 6.80
C LEU A 270 -1.15 19.10 6.11
N TYR A 271 -0.82 18.03 5.41
CA TYR A 271 -1.83 17.07 4.93
C TYR A 271 -2.17 16.08 6.03
N VAL A 272 -3.46 15.71 6.18
CA VAL A 272 -3.92 14.73 7.19
C VAL A 272 -4.82 13.71 6.53
N SER A 273 -4.42 12.42 6.56
CA SER A 273 -5.22 11.33 6.03
C SER A 273 -4.92 10.00 6.71
N PHE A 274 -5.98 9.29 7.11
CA PHE A 274 -5.90 7.96 7.73
C PHE A 274 -6.30 6.82 6.78
N GLY A 275 -6.27 7.09 5.46
CA GLY A 275 -6.56 6.12 4.42
C GLY A 275 -8.04 5.82 4.23
N SER A 276 -8.34 4.78 3.45
CA SER A 276 -9.70 4.49 3.00
C SER A 276 -10.50 3.53 3.90
N ARG A 277 -9.84 2.80 4.81
CA ARG A 277 -10.48 1.69 5.57
C ARG A 277 -10.98 2.06 6.95
N THR A 278 -10.31 2.97 7.64
CA THR A 278 -10.51 3.19 9.08
C THR A 278 -10.97 4.61 9.38
N ALA A 279 -12.01 4.72 10.20
CA ALA A 279 -12.40 5.99 10.80
C ALA A 279 -11.87 6.04 12.23
N LEU A 280 -11.40 7.22 12.65
CA LEU A 280 -11.07 7.51 14.03
C LEU A 280 -12.36 7.58 14.87
N SER A 281 -12.25 7.36 16.19
CA SER A 281 -13.36 7.63 17.10
C SER A 281 -13.72 9.12 17.11
N LYS A 282 -14.98 9.45 17.41
CA LYS A 282 -15.43 10.85 17.47
C LYS A 282 -14.61 11.68 18.47
N ASP A 283 -14.21 11.10 19.59
CA ASP A 283 -13.38 11.78 20.58
C ASP A 283 -11.97 12.05 20.04
N GLN A 284 -11.40 11.10 19.29
CA GLN A 284 -10.09 11.31 18.67
C GLN A 284 -10.17 12.30 17.49
N ILE A 285 -11.28 12.36 16.76
CA ILE A 285 -11.53 13.37 15.73
C ILE A 285 -11.53 14.77 16.37
N LYS A 286 -12.21 14.94 17.51
CA LYS A 286 -12.24 16.23 18.24
C LYS A 286 -10.87 16.61 18.79
N ALA A 287 -10.14 15.66 19.37
CA ALA A 287 -8.79 15.91 19.87
C ALA A 287 -7.82 16.27 18.73
N LEU A 288 -7.95 15.62 17.56
CA LEU A 288 -7.16 15.98 16.38
C LEU A 288 -7.51 17.37 15.86
N ALA A 289 -8.79 17.74 15.82
CA ALA A 289 -9.22 19.09 15.47
C ALA A 289 -8.62 20.14 16.43
N GLU A 290 -8.63 19.87 17.74
CA GLU A 290 -7.97 20.73 18.72
C GLU A 290 -6.47 20.83 18.46
N GLY A 291 -5.79 19.71 18.18
CA GLY A 291 -4.37 19.67 17.88
C GLY A 291 -4.02 20.46 16.62
N LEU A 292 -4.82 20.37 15.57
CA LEU A 292 -4.65 21.16 14.35
C LEU A 292 -4.79 22.67 14.60
N ASP A 293 -5.82 23.09 15.35
CA ASP A 293 -6.03 24.51 15.70
C ASP A 293 -4.88 25.05 16.56
N ARG A 294 -4.47 24.30 17.60
CA ARG A 294 -3.37 24.68 18.51
C ARG A 294 -1.99 24.67 17.84
N SER A 295 -1.78 23.85 16.82
CA SER A 295 -0.51 23.83 16.10
C SER A 295 -0.21 25.14 15.39
N GLY A 296 -1.26 25.88 15.00
CA GLY A 296 -1.17 27.15 14.28
C GLY A 296 -0.82 26.99 12.80
N HIS A 297 -0.52 25.78 12.32
CA HIS A 297 -0.21 25.50 10.92
C HIS A 297 -1.45 25.43 10.04
N ARG A 298 -1.27 25.68 8.75
CA ARG A 298 -2.29 25.42 7.74
C ARG A 298 -2.46 23.92 7.57
N PHE A 299 -3.69 23.45 7.29
CA PHE A 299 -3.92 22.03 7.10
C PHE A 299 -4.97 21.74 6.01
N LEU A 300 -4.80 20.60 5.39
CA LEU A 300 -5.79 19.93 4.55
C LEU A 300 -6.08 18.58 5.16
N TRP A 301 -7.28 18.40 5.67
CA TRP A 301 -7.68 17.16 6.35
C TRP A 301 -8.74 16.41 5.56
N VAL A 302 -8.41 15.20 5.12
CA VAL A 302 -9.37 14.26 4.55
C VAL A 302 -9.98 13.47 5.70
N LEU A 303 -11.19 13.89 6.10
CA LEU A 303 -11.91 13.29 7.21
C LEU A 303 -12.84 12.20 6.71
N LYS A 304 -12.71 11.01 7.29
CA LYS A 304 -13.60 9.90 7.08
C LYS A 304 -14.32 9.58 8.40
N GLY A 305 -15.63 9.78 8.44
CA GLY A 305 -16.47 9.53 9.61
C GLY A 305 -16.99 8.10 9.70
N GLY A 306 -16.96 7.32 8.60
CA GLY A 306 -17.47 5.96 8.52
C GLY A 306 -16.44 4.93 8.03
N LYS A 307 -16.66 3.64 8.32
CA LYS A 307 -15.92 2.53 7.70
C LYS A 307 -16.28 2.41 6.22
N VAL A 308 -15.47 1.65 5.47
CA VAL A 308 -15.71 1.35 4.03
C VAL A 308 -17.19 1.04 3.78
N ASP A 309 -17.75 1.66 2.73
CA ASP A 309 -19.13 1.49 2.23
C ASP A 309 -20.28 1.85 3.18
N LYS A 310 -19.99 2.46 4.32
CA LYS A 310 -21.01 3.18 5.08
C LYS A 310 -21.02 4.62 4.62
N GLU A 311 -22.19 5.07 4.13
CA GLU A 311 -22.41 6.47 3.85
C GLU A 311 -22.11 7.28 5.12
N ASP A 312 -21.18 8.20 5.00
CA ASP A 312 -20.87 9.16 6.04
C ASP A 312 -21.91 10.30 5.98
N LYS A 313 -23.02 10.10 6.67
CA LYS A 313 -24.16 11.03 6.68
C LYS A 313 -23.99 12.19 7.67
N GLU A 314 -23.00 12.08 8.60
CA GLU A 314 -22.80 13.12 9.61
C GLU A 314 -22.18 14.37 8.97
N GLU A 315 -22.75 15.53 9.22
CA GLU A 315 -22.19 16.80 8.75
C GLU A 315 -20.89 17.15 9.47
N LEU A 316 -20.01 17.91 8.82
CA LEU A 316 -18.75 18.36 9.43
C LEU A 316 -18.97 19.14 10.72
N ASP A 317 -20.04 19.90 10.78
CA ASP A 317 -20.41 20.69 11.97
C ASP A 317 -20.77 19.82 13.16
N GLU A 318 -21.39 18.66 12.92
CA GLU A 318 -21.71 17.68 13.95
C GLU A 318 -20.46 16.96 14.51
N LEU A 319 -19.50 16.69 13.63
CA LEU A 319 -18.27 15.98 13.98
C LEU A 319 -17.24 16.89 14.67
N LEU A 320 -17.07 18.12 14.16
CA LEU A 320 -15.98 19.03 14.53
C LEU A 320 -16.45 20.22 15.37
N GLY A 321 -17.74 20.54 15.28
CA GLY A 321 -18.34 21.72 15.91
C GLY A 321 -18.10 23.01 15.12
N HIS A 322 -19.13 23.83 15.07
CA HIS A 322 -19.14 25.11 14.34
C HIS A 322 -17.97 26.05 14.72
N SER A 323 -17.64 26.11 15.99
CA SER A 323 -16.58 26.99 16.48
C SER A 323 -15.17 26.62 15.96
N PHE A 324 -14.88 25.34 15.76
CA PHE A 324 -13.62 24.91 15.13
C PHE A 324 -13.57 25.33 13.67
N LEU A 325 -14.63 25.08 12.91
CA LEU A 325 -14.71 25.40 11.48
C LEU A 325 -14.58 26.93 11.26
N GLU A 326 -15.18 27.75 12.13
CA GLU A 326 -15.03 29.19 12.05
C GLU A 326 -13.59 29.67 12.36
N ARG A 327 -12.99 29.18 13.45
CA ARG A 327 -11.63 29.59 13.84
C ARG A 327 -10.59 29.19 12.81
N THR A 328 -10.80 28.08 12.12
CA THR A 328 -9.83 27.53 11.15
C THR A 328 -10.13 27.90 9.69
N ARG A 329 -11.22 28.62 9.41
CA ARG A 329 -11.73 28.97 8.09
C ARG A 329 -10.67 29.49 7.11
N ASN A 330 -9.69 30.27 7.59
CA ASN A 330 -8.62 30.87 6.78
C ASN A 330 -7.30 30.07 6.85
N LYS A 331 -7.27 28.99 7.62
CA LYS A 331 -6.05 28.20 7.88
C LYS A 331 -6.15 26.75 7.39
N GLY A 332 -7.36 26.20 7.28
CA GLY A 332 -7.54 24.81 6.98
C GLY A 332 -8.77 24.50 6.14
N ILE A 333 -8.68 23.38 5.45
CA ILE A 333 -9.81 22.76 4.76
C ILE A 333 -10.00 21.35 5.29
N VAL A 334 -11.24 21.00 5.61
CA VAL A 334 -11.66 19.63 5.89
C VAL A 334 -12.52 19.15 4.73
N VAL A 335 -12.11 18.03 4.13
CA VAL A 335 -12.78 17.43 2.97
C VAL A 335 -13.36 16.09 3.38
N LYS A 336 -14.65 15.87 3.08
CA LYS A 336 -15.28 14.54 3.09
C LYS A 336 -15.24 13.98 1.68
N GLY A 337 -14.95 12.71 1.56
CA GLY A 337 -14.88 12.06 0.26
C GLY A 337 -13.45 11.80 -0.21
N TRP A 338 -13.34 11.36 -1.45
CA TRP A 338 -12.08 10.97 -2.05
C TRP A 338 -11.37 12.18 -2.67
N VAL A 339 -10.06 12.24 -2.47
CA VAL A 339 -9.15 13.21 -3.09
C VAL A 339 -7.92 12.48 -3.64
N SER A 340 -7.29 13.03 -4.67
CA SER A 340 -6.02 12.50 -5.16
C SER A 340 -4.91 12.80 -4.14
N GLN A 341 -4.57 11.82 -3.30
CA GLN A 341 -3.49 11.94 -2.30
C GLN A 341 -2.15 12.24 -2.96
N GLU A 342 -1.91 11.64 -4.12
CA GLU A 342 -0.69 11.86 -4.90
C GLU A 342 -0.54 13.33 -5.33
N ASP A 343 -1.62 13.92 -5.89
CA ASP A 343 -1.61 15.32 -6.33
C ASP A 343 -1.40 16.28 -5.15
N ILE A 344 -1.92 15.92 -3.98
CA ILE A 344 -1.71 16.69 -2.75
C ILE A 344 -0.25 16.57 -2.30
N LEU A 345 0.30 15.36 -2.19
CA LEU A 345 1.65 15.15 -1.69
C LEU A 345 2.74 15.72 -2.61
N GLN A 346 2.51 15.77 -3.92
CA GLN A 346 3.44 16.42 -4.86
C GLN A 346 3.34 17.96 -4.85
N HIS A 347 2.27 18.52 -4.26
CA HIS A 347 2.05 19.96 -4.31
C HIS A 347 3.07 20.74 -3.47
N PRO A 348 3.68 21.83 -4.01
CA PRO A 348 4.74 22.58 -3.33
C PRO A 348 4.32 23.17 -1.97
N ALA A 349 3.04 23.44 -1.76
CA ALA A 349 2.51 23.96 -0.50
C ALA A 349 2.54 22.94 0.64
N VAL A 350 2.58 21.63 0.35
CA VAL A 350 2.57 20.58 1.38
C VAL A 350 3.95 20.46 2.01
N GLY A 351 4.01 20.64 3.34
CA GLY A 351 5.23 20.62 4.15
C GLY A 351 5.31 19.45 5.13
N GLY A 352 4.21 18.72 5.36
CA GLY A 352 4.14 17.58 6.28
C GLY A 352 2.90 16.75 6.04
N PHE A 353 2.90 15.51 6.52
CA PHE A 353 1.82 14.54 6.35
C PHE A 353 1.55 13.74 7.63
N VAL A 354 0.36 13.87 8.22
CA VAL A 354 -0.11 12.96 9.28
C VAL A 354 -0.71 11.73 8.61
N SER A 355 -0.04 10.59 8.76
CA SER A 355 -0.37 9.37 8.03
C SER A 355 -0.56 8.18 8.97
N HIS A 356 -1.54 7.32 8.64
CA HIS A 356 -1.68 6.01 9.28
C HIS A 356 -0.56 5.02 8.90
N CYS A 357 0.36 5.40 8.00
CA CYS A 357 1.44 4.55 7.50
C CYS A 357 1.00 3.28 6.73
N GLY A 358 -0.17 3.30 6.06
CA GLY A 358 -0.44 2.33 5.00
C GLY A 358 0.64 2.42 3.92
N TRP A 359 1.06 1.27 3.37
CA TRP A 359 2.28 1.22 2.57
C TRP A 359 2.27 2.12 1.34
N ASN A 360 1.14 2.23 0.64
CA ASN A 360 1.03 3.16 -0.49
C ASN A 360 1.29 4.61 -0.06
N SER A 361 0.71 5.03 1.08
CA SER A 361 0.91 6.38 1.61
C SER A 361 2.36 6.65 2.01
N VAL A 362 3.06 5.63 2.55
CA VAL A 362 4.50 5.74 2.85
C VAL A 362 5.31 5.90 1.57
N MET A 363 5.03 5.11 0.54
CA MET A 363 5.74 5.19 -0.75
C MET A 363 5.47 6.51 -1.49
N GLU A 364 4.25 7.03 -1.45
CA GLU A 364 3.89 8.33 -2.00
C GLU A 364 4.60 9.47 -1.25
N ALA A 365 4.59 9.46 0.09
CA ALA A 365 5.34 10.42 0.88
C ALA A 365 6.85 10.34 0.63
N ALA A 366 7.40 9.12 0.49
CA ALA A 366 8.80 8.91 0.16
C ALA A 366 9.15 9.46 -1.21
N LEU A 367 8.31 9.23 -2.24
CA LEU A 367 8.55 9.73 -3.60
C LEU A 367 8.66 11.25 -3.67
N HIS A 368 7.80 11.94 -2.89
CA HIS A 368 7.77 13.41 -2.86
C HIS A 368 8.67 14.02 -1.77
N GLY A 369 9.22 13.18 -0.87
CA GLY A 369 10.11 13.64 0.21
C GLY A 369 9.38 14.49 1.24
N VAL A 370 8.09 14.18 1.51
CA VAL A 370 7.24 14.87 2.48
C VAL A 370 7.44 14.25 3.86
N PRO A 371 7.83 15.03 4.90
CA PRO A 371 7.98 14.54 6.25
C PRO A 371 6.67 13.97 6.81
N VAL A 372 6.74 12.80 7.45
CA VAL A 372 5.57 12.06 7.96
C VAL A 372 5.51 12.11 9.48
N LEU A 373 4.35 12.48 10.04
CA LEU A 373 3.97 12.12 11.40
C LEU A 373 3.22 10.78 11.34
N ALA A 374 3.91 9.72 11.75
CA ALA A 374 3.38 8.37 11.70
C ALA A 374 2.38 8.11 12.84
N TRP A 375 1.15 7.75 12.49
CA TRP A 375 0.08 7.41 13.42
C TRP A 375 -0.61 6.09 13.02
N PRO A 376 0.06 4.95 13.23
CA PRO A 376 -0.44 3.64 12.82
C PRO A 376 -1.71 3.25 13.57
N LEU A 377 -2.67 2.67 12.84
CA LEU A 377 -3.97 2.24 13.38
C LEU A 377 -4.12 0.73 13.45
N HIS A 378 -3.67 -0.02 12.43
CA HIS A 378 -3.83 -1.46 12.33
C HIS A 378 -2.87 -2.09 11.29
N GLY A 379 -2.88 -3.42 11.19
CA GLY A 379 -2.17 -4.18 10.16
C GLY A 379 -0.64 -4.03 10.26
N ASP A 380 -0.01 -3.82 9.12
CA ASP A 380 1.45 -3.64 8.95
C ASP A 380 1.95 -2.25 9.35
N GLN A 381 1.04 -1.34 9.70
CA GLN A 381 1.32 0.09 9.79
C GLN A 381 2.37 0.47 10.86
N ARG A 382 2.47 -0.27 11.98
CA ARG A 382 3.54 -0.03 12.97
C ARG A 382 4.92 -0.45 12.47
N ILE A 383 4.99 -1.52 11.69
CA ILE A 383 6.23 -1.95 11.02
C ILE A 383 6.66 -0.91 9.98
N ASN A 384 5.69 -0.36 9.24
CA ASN A 384 5.93 0.70 8.27
C ASN A 384 6.33 2.02 8.95
N ALA A 385 5.71 2.36 10.10
CA ALA A 385 6.08 3.53 10.89
C ALA A 385 7.53 3.46 11.42
N GLU A 386 8.00 2.27 11.77
CA GLU A 386 9.40 2.05 12.14
C GLU A 386 10.34 2.37 10.96
N LEU A 387 9.97 1.96 9.74
CA LEU A 387 10.74 2.30 8.53
C LEU A 387 10.73 3.80 8.23
N VAL A 388 9.58 4.47 8.41
CA VAL A 388 9.46 5.93 8.28
C VAL A 388 10.46 6.63 9.18
N GLU A 389 10.58 6.22 10.43
CA GLU A 389 11.52 6.80 11.38
C GLU A 389 12.97 6.43 11.06
N LYS A 390 13.28 5.15 10.82
CA LYS A 390 14.64 4.67 10.51
C LYS A 390 15.23 5.29 9.25
N SER A 391 14.42 5.47 8.23
CA SER A 391 14.85 6.10 6.96
C SER A 391 15.04 7.60 7.07
N GLY A 392 14.54 8.23 8.14
CA GLY A 392 14.50 9.67 8.29
C GLY A 392 13.39 10.35 7.48
N LEU A 393 12.42 9.58 6.96
CA LEU A 393 11.25 10.13 6.28
C LEU A 393 10.30 10.85 7.24
N GLY A 394 10.28 10.50 8.53
CA GLY A 394 9.35 11.08 9.48
C GLY A 394 9.69 10.77 10.92
N LEU A 395 8.75 11.02 11.79
CA LEU A 395 8.80 10.65 13.20
C LEU A 395 7.62 9.76 13.56
N TRP A 396 7.81 8.92 14.57
CA TRP A 396 6.80 8.01 15.09
C TRP A 396 6.70 8.08 16.60
N GLU A 397 5.52 8.46 17.10
CA GLU A 397 5.25 8.44 18.53
C GLU A 397 4.70 7.06 18.95
N ARG A 398 5.57 6.22 19.52
CA ARG A 398 5.24 4.83 19.88
C ARG A 398 4.19 4.74 20.98
N GLU A 399 4.18 5.71 21.89
CA GLU A 399 3.28 5.77 23.04
C GLU A 399 1.82 6.02 22.65
N TRP A 400 1.57 6.40 21.39
CA TRP A 400 0.20 6.51 20.88
C TRP A 400 -0.50 5.17 20.69
N GLY A 401 0.25 4.08 20.75
CA GLY A 401 -0.27 2.71 20.68
C GLY A 401 -0.83 2.35 19.30
N TRP A 402 -1.75 1.39 19.28
CA TRP A 402 -2.58 1.08 18.14
C TRP A 402 -3.80 2.01 18.10
N GLY A 403 -4.34 2.28 16.91
CA GLY A 403 -5.51 3.14 16.78
C GLY A 403 -6.69 2.69 17.65
N GLY A 404 -7.17 3.60 18.50
CA GLY A 404 -8.27 3.35 19.44
C GLY A 404 -7.90 2.74 20.79
N GLU A 405 -6.63 2.40 21.05
CA GLU A 405 -6.17 1.93 22.37
C GLU A 405 -6.08 3.05 23.39
N LYS A 406 -5.71 4.25 22.95
CA LYS A 406 -5.53 5.43 23.79
C LYS A 406 -6.11 6.66 23.08
N LEU A 407 -6.78 7.51 23.82
CA LEU A 407 -7.14 8.85 23.34
C LEU A 407 -5.92 9.76 23.45
N ILE A 408 -5.46 10.29 22.34
CA ILE A 408 -4.36 11.23 22.26
C ILE A 408 -4.95 12.64 22.32
N ASP A 409 -4.50 13.45 23.26
CA ASP A 409 -5.03 14.80 23.44
C ASP A 409 -4.51 15.80 22.40
N GLY A 410 -5.23 16.93 22.27
CA GLY A 410 -4.92 17.93 21.26
C GLY A 410 -3.60 18.64 21.49
N GLU A 411 -3.13 18.79 22.73
CA GLU A 411 -1.86 19.44 23.04
C GLU A 411 -0.68 18.58 22.57
N GLU A 412 -0.68 17.29 22.89
CA GLU A 412 0.34 16.34 22.46
C GLU A 412 0.38 16.25 20.92
N ILE A 413 -0.79 16.20 20.26
CA ILE A 413 -0.89 16.22 18.80
C ILE A 413 -0.28 17.48 18.20
N ALA A 414 -0.61 18.68 18.79
CA ALA A 414 -0.11 19.95 18.31
C ALA A 414 1.42 20.04 18.40
N GLU A 415 2.02 19.55 19.49
CA GLU A 415 3.47 19.51 19.66
C GLU A 415 4.15 18.67 18.57
N LYS A 416 3.63 17.47 18.28
CA LYS A 416 4.21 16.61 17.25
C LYS A 416 4.02 17.19 15.83
N ILE A 417 2.90 17.85 15.57
CA ILE A 417 2.69 18.57 14.30
C ILE A 417 3.75 19.67 14.14
N LYS A 418 4.01 20.46 15.17
CA LYS A 418 5.05 21.50 15.12
C LYS A 418 6.43 20.91 14.78
N VAL A 419 6.81 19.80 15.43
CA VAL A 419 8.08 19.13 15.11
C VAL A 419 8.15 18.76 13.63
N VAL A 420 7.12 18.13 13.07
CA VAL A 420 7.12 17.72 11.64
C VAL A 420 7.18 18.92 10.70
N MET A 421 6.51 20.01 11.06
CA MET A 421 6.40 21.20 10.20
C MET A 421 7.59 22.16 10.32
N GLU A 422 8.32 22.14 11.45
CA GLU A 422 9.34 23.15 11.75
C GLU A 422 10.77 22.58 11.81
N ASP A 423 10.95 21.26 12.01
CA ASP A 423 12.28 20.64 12.08
C ASP A 423 12.93 20.56 10.70
N GLU A 424 13.89 21.48 10.46
CA GLU A 424 14.66 21.54 9.21
C GLU A 424 15.57 20.31 8.99
N VAL A 425 16.02 19.66 10.07
CA VAL A 425 16.85 18.45 9.97
C VAL A 425 15.99 17.28 9.48
N LEU A 426 14.80 17.11 10.05
CA LEU A 426 13.84 16.11 9.62
C LEU A 426 13.45 16.33 8.14
N ARG A 427 13.13 17.58 7.80
CA ARG A 427 12.80 17.96 6.42
C ARG A 427 13.94 17.66 5.44
N GLY A 428 15.19 17.94 5.84
CA GLY A 428 16.38 17.62 5.05
C GLY A 428 16.52 16.11 4.80
N LYS A 429 16.29 15.28 5.82
CA LYS A 429 16.32 13.82 5.71
C LYS A 429 15.20 13.31 4.78
N ALA A 430 13.97 13.76 4.98
CA ALA A 430 12.83 13.38 4.12
C ALA A 430 13.07 13.79 2.65
N CYS A 431 13.61 14.99 2.42
CA CYS A 431 14.01 15.44 1.09
C CYS A 431 15.06 14.51 0.45
N ASN A 432 16.03 14.01 1.24
CA ASN A 432 17.01 13.05 0.75
C ASN A 432 16.37 11.71 0.38
N VAL A 433 15.45 11.21 1.20
CA VAL A 433 14.64 10.02 0.85
C VAL A 433 13.94 10.23 -0.49
N GLY A 434 13.32 11.41 -0.69
CA GLY A 434 12.65 11.74 -1.95
C GLY A 434 13.58 11.79 -3.16
N LYS A 435 14.82 12.27 -3.00
CA LYS A 435 15.83 12.25 -4.06
C LYS A 435 16.18 10.81 -4.46
N GLU A 436 16.45 9.95 -3.50
CA GLU A 436 16.81 8.56 -3.74
C GLU A 436 15.61 7.75 -4.30
N ALA A 437 14.38 8.03 -3.84
CA ALA A 437 13.17 7.45 -4.38
C ALA A 437 12.99 7.76 -5.87
N ARG A 438 13.07 9.04 -6.24
CA ARG A 438 13.01 9.46 -7.66
C ARG A 438 14.15 8.92 -8.50
N ARG A 439 15.36 8.85 -7.94
CA ARG A 439 16.52 8.26 -8.62
C ARG A 439 16.30 6.77 -8.90
N ALA A 440 15.66 6.03 -8.00
CA ALA A 440 15.41 4.60 -8.19
C ALA A 440 14.53 4.30 -9.41
N VAL A 441 13.52 5.15 -9.67
CA VAL A 441 12.52 4.92 -10.72
C VAL A 441 12.77 5.69 -12.03
N GLN A 442 13.75 6.60 -12.06
CA GLN A 442 14.11 7.27 -13.30
C GLN A 442 14.83 6.30 -14.26
N LYS A 443 14.98 6.71 -15.52
CA LYS A 443 15.75 5.95 -16.51
C LYS A 443 17.13 5.59 -15.95
N ASP A 444 17.52 4.32 -16.09
CA ASP A 444 18.76 3.73 -15.54
C ASP A 444 18.83 3.68 -14.00
N GLY A 445 17.74 3.95 -13.30
CA GLY A 445 17.60 3.78 -11.86
C GLY A 445 17.57 2.31 -11.44
N GLY A 446 17.75 2.05 -10.15
CA GLY A 446 17.80 0.67 -9.63
C GLY A 446 16.49 -0.10 -9.86
N SER A 447 15.37 0.49 -9.48
CA SER A 447 14.05 -0.13 -9.62
C SER A 447 13.62 -0.29 -11.09
N GLU A 448 13.94 0.70 -11.93
CA GLU A 448 13.68 0.64 -13.36
C GLU A 448 14.46 -0.50 -14.02
N LYS A 449 15.74 -0.66 -13.69
CA LYS A 449 16.58 -1.78 -14.20
C LYS A 449 16.02 -3.15 -13.77
N VAL A 450 15.58 -3.28 -12.53
CA VAL A 450 14.97 -4.51 -12.02
C VAL A 450 13.70 -4.85 -12.81
N LEU A 451 12.81 -3.87 -13.01
CA LEU A 451 11.60 -4.07 -13.81
C LEU A 451 11.93 -4.46 -15.26
N ALA A 452 12.88 -3.77 -15.91
CA ALA A 452 13.31 -4.09 -17.25
C ALA A 452 13.91 -5.50 -17.36
N GLN A 453 14.66 -5.96 -16.36
CA GLN A 453 15.19 -7.33 -16.30
C GLN A 453 14.07 -8.36 -16.18
N VAL A 454 13.07 -8.12 -15.33
CA VAL A 454 11.88 -8.98 -15.23
C VAL A 454 11.19 -9.07 -16.58
N ILE A 455 10.84 -7.95 -17.21
CA ILE A 455 10.18 -7.90 -18.52
C ILE A 455 10.98 -8.69 -19.57
N ASN A 456 12.30 -8.44 -19.64
CA ASN A 456 13.16 -9.13 -20.61
C ASN A 456 13.20 -10.66 -20.40
N SER A 457 13.15 -11.11 -19.14
CA SER A 457 13.12 -12.56 -18.82
C SER A 457 11.84 -13.25 -19.27
N LEU A 458 10.77 -12.49 -19.51
CA LEU A 458 9.44 -12.95 -19.86
C LEU A 458 9.15 -12.90 -21.37
N LYS A 459 10.10 -12.43 -22.18
CA LYS A 459 9.96 -12.46 -23.64
C LYS A 459 9.87 -13.91 -24.11
N PRO A 460 8.94 -14.22 -25.03
CA PRO A 460 8.89 -15.54 -25.65
C PRO A 460 10.26 -15.88 -26.24
N LYS A 461 10.73 -17.10 -26.01
CA LYS A 461 11.93 -17.61 -26.67
C LYS A 461 11.59 -17.87 -28.13
N GLU A 462 12.44 -17.38 -29.04
CA GLU A 462 12.36 -17.66 -30.47
C GLU A 462 12.43 -19.15 -30.77
#